data_3f7e3017aba88237e9684e51de9cc5bd
#
_entry.id   3f7e3017aba88237e9684e51de9cc5bd
#
_cell.length_a   1.000
_cell.length_b   1.000
_cell.length_c   1.000
_cell.angle_alpha   90.00
_cell.angle_beta   90.00
_cell.angle_gamma   90.00
#
_symmetry.space_group_name_H-M   'P 1'
#
loop_
_entity.id
_entity.type
_entity.pdbx_description
1 polymer ?
#
loop_
_entity_poly.entity_id
_entity_poly.type
_entity_poly.pdbx_seq_one_letter_code
_entity_poly.pdbx_strand_id
1 'polypeptide(L)'
;NREWKNNFHISQQEYIKYDNITGEKHIADIYIESKDLVIEFQHSPINIDEILSRENFYKKMVWVIDLKKHLKNVVLFDNIAEEFWENVEYPWAINQDAKYRKLKKEGKLDEAEKLRKDISGWEYLQHFEKKYTQHSYDENYFLMVWKYQHKRWDKTSMPMFFDLDDNYLYLCIESVKVSNAFIVKRFLNLVFMLHYKSKKITAHNNGL
;
A
#
# COMPACT_ATOMS: atom_id res chain seq x y z
N ASN A 1 -13.94 9.27 -1.84
CA ASN A 1 -13.58 9.75 -0.50
C ASN A 1 -14.82 10.02 0.37
N ARG A 2 -15.79 10.81 -0.14
CA ARG A 2 -16.99 11.16 0.62
C ARG A 2 -17.83 9.92 1.02
N GLU A 3 -17.91 8.91 0.18
CA GLU A 3 -18.64 7.65 0.45
C GLU A 3 -18.03 6.88 1.63
N TRP A 4 -16.70 6.77 1.69
CA TRP A 4 -16.03 6.14 2.82
C TRP A 4 -16.24 6.90 4.12
N LYS A 5 -16.12 8.24 4.10
CA LYS A 5 -16.33 9.09 5.28
C LYS A 5 -17.73 8.94 5.86
N ASN A 6 -18.77 8.80 5.01
CA ASN A 6 -20.16 8.62 5.45
C ASN A 6 -20.38 7.37 6.31
N ASN A 7 -19.45 6.41 6.29
CA ASN A 7 -19.49 5.25 7.16
C ASN A 7 -19.06 5.54 8.60
N PHE A 8 -18.48 6.70 8.88
CA PHE A 8 -18.01 7.11 10.21
C PHE A 8 -18.90 8.22 10.77
N HIS A 9 -18.94 8.35 12.11
CA HIS A 9 -19.69 9.41 12.73
C HIS A 9 -19.10 10.78 12.36
N ILE A 10 -19.95 11.81 12.21
CA ILE A 10 -19.52 13.14 11.77
C ILE A 10 -18.41 13.74 12.66
N SER A 11 -18.45 13.47 13.97
CA SER A 11 -17.42 13.92 14.92
C SER A 11 -16.03 13.29 14.71
N GLN A 12 -15.95 12.24 13.93
CA GLN A 12 -14.70 11.55 13.58
C GLN A 12 -14.13 12.05 12.26
N GLN A 13 -14.93 12.76 11.44
CA GLN A 13 -14.56 13.22 10.12
C GLN A 13 -13.88 14.59 10.18
N GLU A 14 -12.91 14.82 9.28
CA GLU A 14 -12.18 16.09 9.17
C GLU A 14 -11.64 16.58 10.52
N TYR A 15 -11.13 15.65 11.32
CA TYR A 15 -10.69 15.95 12.68
C TYR A 15 -9.38 16.73 12.69
N ILE A 16 -9.40 17.91 13.33
CA ILE A 16 -8.20 18.74 13.46
C ILE A 16 -7.36 18.22 14.63
N LYS A 17 -6.16 17.75 14.34
CA LYS A 17 -5.17 17.33 15.35
C LYS A 17 -4.03 18.34 15.42
N TYR A 18 -3.64 18.70 16.63
CA TYR A 18 -2.56 19.66 16.91
C TYR A 18 -1.42 18.95 17.65
N ASP A 19 -0.21 19.32 17.31
CA ASP A 19 0.96 19.07 18.14
C ASP A 19 1.14 20.27 19.08
N ASN A 20 0.97 20.05 20.37
CA ASN A 20 1.03 21.11 21.39
C ASN A 20 2.46 21.66 21.59
N ILE A 21 3.49 20.97 21.12
CA ILE A 21 4.89 21.36 21.27
C ILE A 21 5.32 22.22 20.08
N THR A 22 5.06 21.73 18.85
CA THR A 22 5.49 22.40 17.61
C THR A 22 4.48 23.43 17.10
N GLY A 23 3.21 23.32 17.51
CA GLY A 23 2.10 24.07 16.95
C GLY A 23 1.66 23.59 15.57
N GLU A 24 2.24 22.50 15.06
CA GLU A 24 1.87 21.88 13.79
C GLU A 24 0.44 21.36 13.87
N LYS A 25 -0.28 21.46 12.75
CA LYS A 25 -1.65 20.98 12.68
C LYS A 25 -1.90 20.24 11.39
N HIS A 26 -2.62 19.11 11.49
CA HIS A 26 -3.14 18.38 10.33
C HIS A 26 -4.63 18.10 10.50
N ILE A 27 -5.32 17.93 9.38
CA ILE A 27 -6.73 17.54 9.35
C ILE A 27 -6.78 16.09 8.92
N ALA A 28 -7.17 15.21 9.83
CA ALA A 28 -7.35 13.78 9.56
C ALA A 28 -8.69 13.56 8.86
N ASP A 29 -8.69 12.75 7.79
CA ASP A 29 -9.93 12.35 7.13
C ASP A 29 -10.90 11.70 8.12
N ILE A 30 -10.38 10.74 8.89
CA ILE A 30 -11.10 10.10 10.01
C ILE A 30 -10.16 9.96 11.21
N TYR A 31 -10.65 10.31 12.39
CA TYR A 31 -9.97 10.05 13.65
C TYR A 31 -10.82 9.19 14.58
N ILE A 32 -10.26 8.08 15.02
CA ILE A 32 -10.90 7.12 15.94
C ILE A 32 -10.27 7.30 17.32
N GLU A 33 -10.87 8.16 18.14
CA GLU A 33 -10.35 8.56 19.44
C GLU A 33 -10.06 7.35 20.34
N SER A 34 -11.00 6.39 20.42
CA SER A 34 -10.85 5.18 21.26
C SER A 34 -9.65 4.30 20.93
N LYS A 35 -9.05 4.49 19.77
CA LYS A 35 -7.88 3.76 19.28
C LYS A 35 -6.67 4.66 19.04
N ASP A 36 -6.83 5.97 19.21
CA ASP A 36 -5.89 7.00 18.76
C ASP A 36 -5.37 6.71 17.35
N LEU A 37 -6.28 6.47 16.41
CA LEU A 37 -5.96 6.01 15.06
C LEU A 37 -6.54 6.98 14.04
N VAL A 38 -5.70 7.35 13.08
CA VAL A 38 -6.10 8.12 11.89
C VAL A 38 -6.28 7.19 10.69
N ILE A 39 -7.32 7.44 9.87
CA ILE A 39 -7.48 6.85 8.55
C ILE A 39 -7.47 7.97 7.53
N GLU A 40 -6.55 7.91 6.58
CA GLU A 40 -6.41 8.84 5.46
C GLU A 40 -6.84 8.19 4.15
N PHE A 41 -7.75 8.85 3.42
CA PHE A 41 -8.24 8.39 2.12
C PHE A 41 -7.55 9.17 0.99
N GLN A 42 -6.59 8.54 0.33
CA GLN A 42 -5.80 9.17 -0.70
C GLN A 42 -6.33 8.87 -2.11
N HIS A 43 -6.86 9.87 -2.79
CA HIS A 43 -7.44 9.77 -4.13
C HIS A 43 -6.75 10.65 -5.19
N SER A 44 -5.82 11.48 -4.78
CA SER A 44 -5.04 12.37 -5.64
C SER A 44 -3.54 12.09 -5.49
N PRO A 45 -2.71 12.51 -6.45
CA PRO A 45 -1.27 12.43 -6.27
C PRO A 45 -0.82 13.17 -5.00
N ILE A 46 0.02 12.52 -4.20
CA ILE A 46 0.65 13.07 -3.00
C ILE A 46 2.16 12.95 -3.15
N ASN A 47 2.96 13.88 -2.67
CA ASN A 47 4.42 13.76 -2.70
C ASN A 47 4.94 12.98 -1.48
N ILE A 48 6.21 12.58 -1.53
CA ILE A 48 6.80 11.76 -0.47
C ILE A 48 6.95 12.53 0.84
N ASP A 49 7.27 13.82 0.76
CA ASP A 49 7.50 14.63 1.96
C ASP A 49 6.20 14.80 2.73
N GLU A 50 5.07 14.94 2.04
CA GLU A 50 3.74 14.99 2.65
C GLU A 50 3.35 13.64 3.27
N ILE A 51 3.66 12.50 2.62
CA ILE A 51 3.44 11.16 3.20
C ILE A 51 4.20 11.06 4.52
N LEU A 52 5.51 11.35 4.49
CA LEU A 52 6.37 11.24 5.67
C LEU A 52 5.98 12.23 6.77
N SER A 53 5.59 13.46 6.41
CA SER A 53 5.09 14.46 7.37
C SER A 53 3.87 13.94 8.11
N ARG A 54 2.85 13.44 7.39
CA ARG A 54 1.64 12.88 7.99
C ARG A 54 1.92 11.67 8.86
N GLU A 55 2.75 10.72 8.38
CA GLU A 55 3.12 9.55 9.15
C GLU A 55 3.87 9.91 10.44
N ASN A 56 4.80 10.86 10.35
CA ASN A 56 5.55 11.36 11.52
C ASN A 56 4.65 12.12 12.52
N PHE A 57 3.66 12.86 12.02
CA PHE A 57 2.74 13.60 12.87
C PHE A 57 1.75 12.67 13.57
N TYR A 58 1.06 11.82 12.81
CA TYR A 58 0.02 10.95 13.37
C TYR A 58 0.56 9.73 14.11
N LYS A 59 1.72 9.20 13.70
CA LYS A 59 2.40 8.01 14.28
C LYS A 59 1.60 6.71 14.27
N LYS A 60 0.28 6.81 14.30
CA LYS A 60 -0.64 5.67 14.24
C LYS A 60 -1.76 5.98 13.25
N MET A 61 -1.57 5.51 12.04
CA MET A 61 -2.49 5.77 10.95
C MET A 61 -2.55 4.62 9.95
N VAL A 62 -3.53 4.70 9.08
CA VAL A 62 -3.76 3.77 7.97
C VAL A 62 -4.01 4.58 6.71
N TRP A 63 -3.38 4.22 5.63
CA TRP A 63 -3.67 4.75 4.30
C TRP A 63 -4.74 3.88 3.61
N VAL A 64 -5.74 4.51 3.01
CA VAL A 64 -6.67 3.88 2.04
C VAL A 64 -6.49 4.60 0.71
N ILE A 65 -5.90 3.91 -0.25
CA ILE A 65 -5.52 4.46 -1.55
C ILE A 65 -6.62 4.12 -2.55
N ASP A 66 -7.32 5.14 -3.03
CA ASP A 66 -8.36 5.02 -4.05
C ASP A 66 -7.72 4.78 -5.43
N LEU A 67 -7.89 3.58 -5.96
CA LEU A 67 -7.40 3.18 -7.28
C LEU A 67 -8.48 3.16 -8.36
N LYS A 68 -9.69 3.63 -8.10
CA LYS A 68 -10.83 3.65 -9.04
C LYS A 68 -10.47 4.22 -10.40
N LYS A 69 -9.69 5.32 -10.42
CA LYS A 69 -9.22 5.95 -11.66
C LYS A 69 -8.08 5.20 -12.35
N HIS A 70 -7.49 4.23 -11.69
CA HIS A 70 -6.32 3.48 -12.13
C HIS A 70 -6.60 2.01 -12.45
N LEU A 71 -7.86 1.56 -12.38
CA LEU A 71 -8.23 0.15 -12.56
C LEU A 71 -7.69 -0.49 -13.84
N LYS A 72 -7.66 0.25 -14.95
CA LYS A 72 -7.06 -0.23 -16.22
C LYS A 72 -5.56 -0.52 -16.16
N ASN A 73 -4.89 -0.04 -15.11
CA ASN A 73 -3.45 -0.19 -14.89
C ASN A 73 -3.14 -1.14 -13.74
N VAL A 74 -4.18 -1.73 -13.11
CA VAL A 74 -4.05 -2.66 -11.98
C VAL A 74 -4.59 -4.00 -12.40
N VAL A 75 -3.82 -5.05 -12.12
CA VAL A 75 -4.25 -6.45 -12.34
C VAL A 75 -4.05 -7.19 -11.03
N LEU A 76 -5.02 -8.00 -10.66
CA LEU A 76 -4.95 -8.95 -9.54
C LEU A 76 -4.85 -10.37 -10.10
N PHE A 77 -3.91 -11.14 -9.58
CA PHE A 77 -3.72 -12.53 -9.89
C PHE A 77 -3.90 -13.36 -8.63
N ASP A 78 -4.73 -14.38 -8.68
CA ASP A 78 -5.04 -15.28 -7.57
C ASP A 78 -4.02 -16.42 -7.41
N ASN A 79 -3.27 -16.74 -8.45
CA ASN A 79 -2.18 -17.70 -8.40
C ASN A 79 -0.82 -17.01 -8.39
N ILE A 80 -0.33 -16.68 -7.19
CA ILE A 80 0.94 -15.98 -7.03
C ILE A 80 2.10 -16.77 -7.65
N ALA A 81 2.12 -18.10 -7.51
CA ALA A 81 3.22 -18.93 -7.98
C ALA A 81 3.38 -18.93 -9.52
N GLU A 82 2.26 -19.04 -10.25
CA GLU A 82 2.28 -19.02 -11.72
C GLU A 82 2.59 -17.64 -12.28
N GLU A 83 2.02 -16.60 -11.67
CA GLU A 83 2.05 -15.24 -12.22
C GLU A 83 3.29 -14.44 -11.83
N PHE A 84 4.02 -14.90 -10.79
CA PHE A 84 5.17 -14.15 -10.27
C PHE A 84 6.30 -14.09 -11.29
N TRP A 85 6.60 -15.18 -11.96
CA TRP A 85 7.62 -15.21 -13.01
C TRP A 85 7.29 -14.24 -14.15
N GLU A 86 6.11 -14.35 -14.73
CA GLU A 86 5.75 -13.56 -15.91
C GLU A 86 5.59 -12.08 -15.63
N ASN A 87 5.06 -11.73 -14.45
CA ASN A 87 4.68 -10.36 -14.12
C ASN A 87 5.70 -9.61 -13.25
N VAL A 88 6.65 -10.31 -12.66
CA VAL A 88 7.66 -9.72 -11.76
C VAL A 88 9.08 -10.04 -12.23
N GLU A 89 9.47 -11.30 -12.24
CA GLU A 89 10.86 -11.70 -12.48
C GLU A 89 11.32 -11.45 -13.91
N TYR A 90 10.54 -11.89 -14.89
CA TYR A 90 10.87 -11.73 -16.30
C TYR A 90 10.95 -10.24 -16.72
N PRO A 91 9.98 -9.37 -16.41
CA PRO A 91 10.11 -7.94 -16.67
C PRO A 91 11.31 -7.31 -15.96
N TRP A 92 11.64 -7.73 -14.73
CA TRP A 92 12.83 -7.27 -14.03
C TRP A 92 14.10 -7.67 -14.77
N ALA A 93 14.24 -8.93 -15.16
CA ALA A 93 15.40 -9.45 -15.88
C ALA A 93 15.63 -8.71 -17.21
N ILE A 94 14.58 -8.48 -18.01
CA ILE A 94 14.64 -7.67 -19.24
C ILE A 94 15.14 -6.25 -18.95
N ASN A 95 14.66 -5.61 -17.88
CA ASN A 95 15.08 -4.27 -17.51
C ASN A 95 16.56 -4.23 -17.09
N GLN A 96 17.08 -5.27 -16.42
CA GLN A 96 18.51 -5.35 -16.08
C GLN A 96 19.38 -5.53 -17.34
N ASP A 97 18.97 -6.38 -18.28
CA ASP A 97 19.68 -6.55 -19.56
C ASP A 97 19.68 -5.24 -20.40
N ALA A 98 18.56 -4.56 -20.48
CA ALA A 98 18.47 -3.25 -21.15
C ALA A 98 19.41 -2.21 -20.52
N LYS A 99 19.47 -2.14 -19.19
CA LYS A 99 20.40 -1.31 -18.46
C LYS A 99 21.87 -1.64 -18.78
N TYR A 100 22.21 -2.92 -18.75
CA TYR A 100 23.55 -3.41 -19.07
C TYR A 100 23.98 -2.97 -20.48
N ARG A 101 23.12 -3.21 -21.47
CA ARG A 101 23.39 -2.83 -22.88
C ARG A 101 23.55 -1.31 -23.02
N LYS A 102 22.75 -0.51 -22.31
CA LYS A 102 22.85 0.96 -22.32
C LYS A 102 24.18 1.42 -21.75
N LEU A 103 24.61 0.90 -20.60
CA LEU A 103 25.91 1.24 -20.00
C LEU A 103 27.08 0.90 -20.92
N LYS A 104 27.04 -0.26 -21.57
CA LYS A 104 28.06 -0.63 -22.58
C LYS A 104 28.10 0.36 -23.76
N LYS A 105 26.95 0.76 -24.28
CA LYS A 105 26.86 1.74 -25.37
C LYS A 105 27.38 3.12 -24.99
N GLU A 106 27.21 3.51 -23.71
CA GLU A 106 27.72 4.75 -23.14
C GLU A 106 29.23 4.68 -22.78
N GLY A 107 29.89 3.54 -22.98
CA GLY A 107 31.31 3.33 -22.64
C GLY A 107 31.57 3.16 -21.13
N LYS A 108 30.54 3.00 -20.31
CA LYS A 108 30.62 2.81 -18.86
C LYS A 108 30.84 1.34 -18.51
N LEU A 109 32.00 0.80 -18.93
CA LEU A 109 32.27 -0.63 -18.85
C LEU A 109 32.34 -1.16 -17.42
N ASP A 110 32.94 -0.40 -16.49
CA ASP A 110 33.04 -0.80 -15.07
C ASP A 110 31.67 -0.87 -14.39
N GLU A 111 30.80 0.12 -14.68
CA GLU A 111 29.42 0.11 -14.17
C GLU A 111 28.61 -1.05 -14.76
N ALA A 112 28.79 -1.36 -16.06
CA ALA A 112 28.16 -2.49 -16.71
C ALA A 112 28.58 -3.83 -16.07
N GLU A 113 29.89 -4.03 -15.84
CA GLU A 113 30.40 -5.25 -15.19
C GLU A 113 29.94 -5.38 -13.74
N LYS A 114 29.87 -4.25 -13.01
CA LYS A 114 29.33 -4.23 -11.64
C LYS A 114 27.85 -4.66 -11.65
N LEU A 115 27.04 -4.11 -12.57
CA LEU A 115 25.63 -4.48 -12.70
C LEU A 115 25.46 -5.96 -13.05
N ARG A 116 26.30 -6.51 -13.94
CA ARG A 116 26.23 -7.92 -14.34
C ARG A 116 26.55 -8.89 -13.19
N LYS A 117 27.47 -8.47 -12.29
CA LYS A 117 27.86 -9.27 -11.11
C LYS A 117 26.94 -9.11 -9.91
N ASP A 118 26.05 -8.09 -9.94
CA ASP A 118 25.10 -7.86 -8.86
C ASP A 118 23.89 -8.79 -9.00
N ILE A 119 23.89 -9.86 -8.24
CA ILE A 119 22.81 -10.85 -8.17
C ILE A 119 21.81 -10.57 -7.05
N SER A 120 22.02 -9.50 -6.28
CA SER A 120 21.21 -9.20 -5.09
C SER A 120 19.72 -9.06 -5.39
N GLY A 121 19.38 -8.47 -6.53
CA GLY A 121 17.99 -8.35 -6.97
C GLY A 121 17.36 -9.70 -7.31
N TRP A 122 18.13 -10.63 -7.90
CA TRP A 122 17.68 -11.99 -8.19
C TRP A 122 17.48 -12.80 -6.91
N GLU A 123 18.45 -12.77 -6.00
CA GLU A 123 18.34 -13.44 -4.70
C GLU A 123 17.14 -12.93 -3.91
N TYR A 124 16.90 -11.62 -3.95
CA TYR A 124 15.72 -10.99 -3.34
C TYR A 124 14.43 -11.56 -3.94
N LEU A 125 14.31 -11.64 -5.28
CA LEU A 125 13.11 -12.15 -5.94
C LEU A 125 12.87 -13.62 -5.61
N GLN A 126 13.89 -14.47 -5.67
CA GLN A 126 13.76 -15.88 -5.31
C GLN A 126 13.34 -16.08 -3.85
N HIS A 127 13.90 -15.29 -2.93
CA HIS A 127 13.48 -15.34 -1.53
C HIS A 127 12.02 -14.90 -1.37
N PHE A 128 11.63 -13.86 -2.09
CA PHE A 128 10.27 -13.33 -2.08
C PHE A 128 9.28 -14.35 -2.66
N GLU A 129 9.56 -14.93 -3.81
CA GLU A 129 8.77 -15.96 -4.43
C GLU A 129 8.56 -17.13 -3.46
N LYS A 130 9.64 -17.70 -2.94
CA LYS A 130 9.58 -18.80 -1.96
C LYS A 130 8.73 -18.48 -0.73
N LYS A 131 8.76 -17.25 -0.26
CA LYS A 131 7.98 -16.79 0.89
C LYS A 131 6.48 -16.80 0.60
N TYR A 132 6.07 -16.42 -0.61
CA TYR A 132 4.66 -16.19 -0.92
C TYR A 132 3.99 -17.27 -1.76
N THR A 133 4.75 -18.15 -2.44
CA THR A 133 4.16 -19.27 -3.16
C THR A 133 3.38 -20.24 -2.27
N GLN A 134 3.75 -20.33 -0.98
CA GLN A 134 2.97 -21.10 0.01
C GLN A 134 1.55 -20.54 0.25
N HIS A 135 1.30 -19.27 -0.11
CA HIS A 135 -0.01 -18.62 0.00
C HIS A 135 -0.81 -18.67 -1.30
N SER A 136 -0.30 -19.27 -2.36
CA SER A 136 -1.00 -19.39 -3.65
C SER A 136 -2.33 -20.16 -3.57
N TYR A 137 -2.53 -20.92 -2.51
CA TYR A 137 -3.77 -21.66 -2.24
C TYR A 137 -4.69 -20.96 -1.23
N ASP A 138 -4.31 -19.80 -0.70
CA ASP A 138 -5.20 -18.98 0.14
C ASP A 138 -5.94 -18.00 -0.77
N GLU A 139 -7.24 -18.24 -0.98
CA GLU A 139 -8.14 -17.44 -1.82
C GLU A 139 -8.22 -15.95 -1.47
N ASN A 140 -7.61 -15.54 -0.37
CA ASN A 140 -7.56 -14.14 0.06
C ASN A 140 -6.24 -13.44 -0.28
N TYR A 141 -5.21 -14.15 -0.75
CA TYR A 141 -3.95 -13.55 -1.16
C TYR A 141 -3.87 -13.40 -2.68
N PHE A 142 -3.35 -12.27 -3.12
CA PHE A 142 -3.23 -11.92 -4.54
C PHE A 142 -1.87 -11.30 -4.82
N LEU A 143 -1.34 -11.57 -6.01
CA LEU A 143 -0.32 -10.72 -6.62
C LEU A 143 -1.02 -9.56 -7.32
N MET A 144 -0.81 -8.35 -6.84
CA MET A 144 -1.30 -7.13 -7.49
C MET A 144 -0.17 -6.48 -8.26
N VAL A 145 -0.37 -6.23 -9.55
CA VAL A 145 0.55 -5.48 -10.40
C VAL A 145 -0.09 -4.15 -10.77
N TRP A 146 0.58 -3.05 -10.40
CA TRP A 146 0.15 -1.70 -10.74
C TRP A 146 1.15 -1.04 -11.69
N LYS A 147 0.89 -1.12 -13.01
CA LYS A 147 1.84 -0.80 -14.10
C LYS A 147 2.49 0.58 -14.01
N TYR A 148 1.77 1.60 -13.52
CA TYR A 148 2.24 2.98 -13.43
C TYR A 148 2.23 3.50 -12.01
N GLN A 149 2.59 2.63 -11.07
CA GLN A 149 2.72 3.00 -9.67
C GLN A 149 3.70 4.17 -9.51
N HIS A 150 3.33 5.12 -8.72
CA HIS A 150 4.27 6.10 -8.22
C HIS A 150 5.07 5.50 -7.07
N LYS A 151 6.39 5.35 -7.22
CA LYS A 151 7.32 4.73 -6.24
C LYS A 151 7.32 5.37 -4.84
N ARG A 152 6.58 6.45 -4.65
CA ARG A 152 6.41 7.12 -3.35
C ARG A 152 5.82 6.24 -2.27
N TRP A 153 4.95 5.27 -2.66
CA TRP A 153 4.31 4.35 -1.74
C TRP A 153 5.24 3.27 -1.19
N ASP A 154 6.41 3.07 -1.81
CA ASP A 154 7.45 2.17 -1.30
C ASP A 154 8.15 2.75 -0.03
N LYS A 155 7.88 4.00 0.30
CA LYS A 155 8.49 4.70 1.44
C LYS A 155 7.59 4.77 2.67
N THR A 156 6.32 4.41 2.54
CA THR A 156 5.42 4.37 3.70
C THR A 156 5.82 3.27 4.67
N SER A 157 5.72 3.61 5.96
CA SER A 157 5.89 2.67 7.07
C SER A 157 4.55 2.24 7.68
N MET A 158 3.45 2.88 7.22
CA MET A 158 2.11 2.65 7.75
C MET A 158 1.34 1.63 6.93
N PRO A 159 0.37 0.92 7.53
CA PRO A 159 -0.50 0.01 6.77
C PRO A 159 -1.19 0.72 5.61
N MET A 160 -1.14 0.09 4.42
CA MET A 160 -1.81 0.56 3.22
C MET A 160 -2.90 -0.42 2.79
N PHE A 161 -4.06 0.14 2.45
CA PHE A 161 -5.13 -0.59 1.78
C PHE A 161 -5.36 0.03 0.40
N PHE A 162 -5.65 -0.80 -0.59
CA PHE A 162 -6.06 -0.38 -1.92
C PHE A 162 -7.55 -0.58 -2.08
N ASP A 163 -8.27 0.47 -2.52
CA ASP A 163 -9.69 0.45 -2.89
C ASP A 163 -9.79 0.34 -4.40
N LEU A 164 -10.29 -0.80 -4.90
CA LEU A 164 -10.45 -1.11 -6.32
C LEU A 164 -11.91 -0.94 -6.80
N ASP A 165 -12.75 -0.24 -6.04
CA ASP A 165 -14.16 -0.01 -6.36
C ASP A 165 -15.04 -1.27 -6.40
N ASP A 166 -14.63 -2.28 -5.66
CA ASP A 166 -15.41 -3.48 -5.40
C ASP A 166 -15.83 -3.55 -3.92
N ASN A 167 -16.35 -4.70 -3.50
CA ASN A 167 -16.78 -4.88 -2.10
C ASN A 167 -15.61 -5.17 -1.15
N TYR A 168 -14.36 -4.97 -1.59
CA TYR A 168 -13.16 -5.36 -0.85
C TYR A 168 -12.17 -4.22 -0.72
N LEU A 169 -11.38 -4.29 0.34
CA LEU A 169 -10.12 -3.59 0.49
C LEU A 169 -8.97 -4.60 0.45
N TYR A 170 -7.88 -4.21 -0.17
CA TYR A 170 -6.71 -5.05 -0.35
C TYR A 170 -5.55 -4.50 0.49
N LEU A 171 -5.31 -5.14 1.65
CA LEU A 171 -4.19 -4.78 2.52
C LEU A 171 -2.87 -5.12 1.83
N CYS A 172 -2.00 -4.15 1.67
CA CYS A 172 -0.62 -4.38 1.26
C CYS A 172 0.11 -5.16 2.36
N ILE A 173 0.48 -6.39 2.07
CA ILE A 173 1.30 -7.22 2.96
C ILE A 173 2.78 -6.90 2.72
N GLU A 174 3.18 -6.82 1.45
CA GLU A 174 4.54 -6.46 1.08
C GLU A 174 4.58 -5.87 -0.33
N SER A 175 5.44 -4.87 -0.53
CA SER A 175 5.76 -4.31 -1.84
C SER A 175 6.99 -5.02 -2.42
N VAL A 176 6.93 -5.43 -3.68
CA VAL A 176 8.08 -6.00 -4.38
C VAL A 176 9.00 -4.87 -4.82
N LYS A 177 10.06 -4.60 -4.06
CA LYS A 177 10.95 -3.42 -4.18
C LYS A 177 11.54 -3.21 -5.57
N VAL A 178 11.70 -4.27 -6.36
CA VAL A 178 12.34 -4.23 -7.68
C VAL A 178 11.33 -4.19 -8.84
N SER A 179 10.04 -4.19 -8.55
CA SER A 179 8.96 -4.16 -9.55
C SER A 179 7.81 -3.24 -9.09
N ASN A 180 6.75 -3.17 -9.89
CA ASN A 180 5.51 -2.46 -9.56
C ASN A 180 4.43 -3.42 -9.03
N ALA A 181 4.84 -4.41 -8.26
CA ALA A 181 3.98 -5.46 -7.73
C ALA A 181 3.89 -5.41 -6.20
N PHE A 182 2.79 -5.94 -5.70
CA PHE A 182 2.48 -6.06 -4.27
C PHE A 182 1.88 -7.42 -3.98
N ILE A 183 2.23 -8.00 -2.85
CA ILE A 183 1.40 -9.04 -2.26
C ILE A 183 0.33 -8.35 -1.43
N VAL A 184 -0.92 -8.65 -1.73
CA VAL A 184 -2.07 -8.07 -1.04
C VAL A 184 -2.96 -9.15 -0.46
N LYS A 185 -3.61 -8.83 0.67
CA LYS A 185 -4.63 -9.68 1.27
C LYS A 185 -5.99 -8.99 1.19
N ARG A 186 -6.98 -9.70 0.66
CA ARG A 186 -8.34 -9.21 0.48
C ARG A 186 -9.15 -9.28 1.76
N PHE A 187 -9.87 -8.21 2.07
CA PHE A 187 -10.82 -8.10 3.18
C PHE A 187 -12.13 -7.50 2.70
N LEU A 188 -13.25 -8.02 3.17
CA LEU A 188 -14.54 -7.36 2.96
C LEU A 188 -14.54 -5.94 3.55
N ASN A 189 -15.07 -4.96 2.84
CA ASN A 189 -15.22 -3.58 3.30
C ASN A 189 -15.93 -3.52 4.66
N LEU A 190 -16.93 -4.38 4.86
CA LEU A 190 -17.65 -4.47 6.13
C LEU A 190 -16.74 -4.88 7.30
N VAL A 191 -15.81 -5.82 7.07
CA VAL A 191 -14.86 -6.27 8.10
C VAL A 191 -13.92 -5.14 8.51
N PHE A 192 -13.39 -4.38 7.51
CA PHE A 192 -12.60 -3.19 7.77
C PHE A 192 -13.40 -2.18 8.61
N MET A 193 -14.64 -1.90 8.21
CA MET A 193 -15.51 -0.96 8.91
C MET A 193 -15.80 -1.40 10.35
N LEU A 194 -16.10 -2.67 10.58
CA LEU A 194 -16.36 -3.21 11.93
C LEU A 194 -15.10 -3.16 12.81
N HIS A 195 -13.94 -3.39 12.21
CA HIS A 195 -12.67 -3.33 12.93
C HIS A 195 -12.33 -1.90 13.39
N TYR A 196 -12.60 -0.90 12.56
CA TYR A 196 -12.21 0.49 12.82
C TYR A 196 -13.33 1.35 13.41
N LYS A 197 -14.62 0.98 13.27
CA LYS A 197 -15.69 1.68 13.98
C LYS A 197 -15.54 1.51 15.49
N SER A 198 -15.60 2.60 16.23
CA SER A 198 -15.74 2.54 17.68
C SER A 198 -17.06 1.87 18.02
N LYS A 199 -17.06 0.85 18.87
CA LYS A 199 -18.30 0.38 19.51
C LYS A 199 -18.86 1.56 20.29
N LYS A 200 -19.98 2.17 19.88
CA LYS A 200 -20.78 2.99 20.77
C LYS A 200 -21.20 2.08 21.93
N ILE A 201 -20.67 2.32 23.10
CA ILE A 201 -21.29 1.84 24.32
C ILE A 201 -22.60 2.63 24.41
N THR A 202 -23.68 2.03 23.98
CA THR A 202 -25.02 2.46 24.37
C THR A 202 -25.09 2.18 25.87
N ALA A 203 -24.81 3.20 26.68
CA ALA A 203 -25.27 3.21 28.05
C ALA A 203 -26.80 3.17 27.98
N HIS A 204 -27.37 1.99 28.13
CA HIS A 204 -28.76 1.85 28.50
C HIS A 204 -28.87 2.48 29.89
N ASN A 205 -29.37 3.71 29.92
CA ASN A 205 -29.98 4.25 31.13
C ASN A 205 -31.21 3.38 31.43
N ASN A 206 -31.01 2.34 32.21
CA ASN A 206 -32.08 1.73 32.97
C ASN A 206 -32.37 2.74 34.12
N GLY A 207 -33.22 3.74 33.83
CA GLY A 207 -33.87 4.48 34.86
C GLY A 207 -34.97 3.61 35.46
N LEU A 208 -34.87 3.39 36.75
CA LEU A 208 -35.98 3.16 37.68
C LEU A 208 -35.98 4.30 38.64
#